data_3451070a92ccf09bb77a9b2ce106d060
#
_entry.id   3451070a92ccf09bb77a9b2ce106d060
#
_cell.length_a   1.000
_cell.length_b   1.000
_cell.length_c   1.000
_cell.angle_alpha   90.00
_cell.angle_beta   90.00
_cell.angle_gamma   90.00
#
_symmetry.space_group_name_H-M   'P 1'
#
loop_
_entity.id
_entity.type
_entity.pdbx_description
1 polymer ?
#
loop_
_entity_poly.entity_id
_entity_poly.type
_entity_poly.pdbx_seq_one_letter_code
_entity_poly.pdbx_strand_id
1 'polypeptide(L)'
;MSEALVINEIYLSLQGESTFAGLPCIFVRLTACNLRCSYCDTAYAFAEGERKSLWEVQAEVKRLAEPFDGAQRAKAEEGRGDDTAVASGHRLPLVELTGGEPLLQKGCLRLMMALCDEGFTVLLETSGAHDIAAVDPRVRRIMDLKCPSSGEVARNRLENLQHLKQTDEIKFVVGTREDYEWARQMIAGHKLGVICPLLFSWVHPLAPAQQDGSLKRIPQGQTPISRRELAEKIIADALPARFQLQIHKVIWPAEQRGV
;
A
#
# COMPACT_ATOMS: atom_id res chain seq x y z
N MET A 1 27.11 -11.19 -9.11
CA MET A 1 26.63 -11.05 -7.71
C MET A 1 25.11 -11.12 -7.78
N SER A 2 24.48 -12.04 -7.04
CA SER A 2 23.02 -12.11 -6.98
C SER A 2 22.50 -10.81 -6.38
N GLU A 3 21.51 -10.21 -7.06
CA GLU A 3 20.86 -9.00 -6.54
C GLU A 3 20.14 -9.33 -5.23
N ALA A 4 20.32 -8.53 -4.23
CA ALA A 4 19.73 -8.74 -2.90
C ALA A 4 18.94 -7.52 -2.47
N LEU A 5 17.89 -7.78 -1.68
CA LEU A 5 17.05 -6.78 -1.03
C LEU A 5 17.27 -6.80 0.47
N VAL A 6 17.08 -5.67 1.12
CA VAL A 6 16.98 -5.60 2.57
C VAL A 6 15.50 -5.69 2.94
N ILE A 7 15.13 -6.81 3.52
CA ILE A 7 13.75 -7.16 3.88
C ILE A 7 13.56 -6.95 5.37
N ASN A 8 12.54 -6.21 5.75
CA ASN A 8 12.15 -6.05 7.15
C ASN A 8 11.36 -7.26 7.64
N GLU A 9 10.30 -7.62 6.91
CA GLU A 9 9.45 -8.78 7.24
C GLU A 9 8.76 -9.34 5.99
N ILE A 10 8.41 -10.63 6.02
CA ILE A 10 7.54 -11.29 5.04
C ILE A 10 6.50 -12.08 5.82
N TYR A 11 5.21 -11.82 5.59
CA TYR A 11 4.13 -12.47 6.33
C TYR A 11 2.86 -12.55 5.51
N LEU A 12 1.96 -13.48 5.86
CA LEU A 12 0.62 -13.62 5.29
C LEU A 12 -0.41 -13.02 6.25
N SER A 13 -1.24 -12.12 5.74
CA SER A 13 -2.33 -11.50 6.48
C SER A 13 -3.49 -11.15 5.54
N LEU A 14 -4.37 -10.24 5.98
CA LEU A 14 -5.40 -9.63 5.14
C LEU A 14 -4.91 -8.28 4.62
N GLN A 15 -5.18 -7.98 3.34
CA GLN A 15 -5.00 -6.63 2.83
C GLN A 15 -5.93 -5.68 3.61
N GLY A 16 -5.34 -4.72 4.31
CA GLY A 16 -6.05 -3.83 5.23
C GLY A 16 -6.59 -2.57 4.59
N GLU A 17 -6.15 -2.27 3.38
CA GLU A 17 -6.45 -1.03 2.64
C GLU A 17 -6.71 -1.37 1.15
N SER A 18 -6.71 -0.36 0.27
CA SER A 18 -6.88 -0.52 -1.18
C SER A 18 -8.26 -1.05 -1.62
N THR A 19 -8.45 -1.24 -2.92
CA THR A 19 -9.65 -1.92 -3.45
C THR A 19 -9.63 -3.42 -3.22
N PHE A 20 -8.53 -3.96 -2.69
CA PHE A 20 -8.33 -5.37 -2.33
C PHE A 20 -8.56 -5.66 -0.84
N ALA A 21 -9.01 -4.67 -0.06
CA ALA A 21 -9.25 -4.81 1.37
C ALA A 21 -10.08 -6.05 1.71
N GLY A 22 -9.60 -6.83 2.70
CA GLY A 22 -10.22 -8.07 3.16
C GLY A 22 -9.73 -9.34 2.45
N LEU A 23 -8.94 -9.24 1.38
CA LEU A 23 -8.38 -10.42 0.71
C LEU A 23 -7.09 -10.91 1.39
N PRO A 24 -6.81 -12.22 1.40
CA PRO A 24 -5.52 -12.76 1.82
C PRO A 24 -4.37 -12.16 1.00
N CYS A 25 -3.34 -11.68 1.68
CA CYS A 25 -2.20 -11.01 1.07
C CYS A 25 -0.89 -11.38 1.77
N ILE A 26 0.13 -11.71 0.99
CA ILE A 26 1.50 -11.85 1.46
C ILE A 26 2.18 -10.49 1.34
N PHE A 27 2.60 -9.94 2.45
CA PHE A 27 3.33 -8.68 2.50
C PHE A 27 4.83 -8.94 2.47
N VAL A 28 5.51 -8.28 1.55
CA VAL A 28 6.97 -8.20 1.49
C VAL A 28 7.35 -6.78 1.85
N ARG A 29 7.69 -6.55 3.13
CA ARG A 29 8.08 -5.23 3.64
C ARG A 29 9.56 -5.00 3.48
N LEU A 30 9.93 -4.00 2.68
CA LEU A 30 11.31 -3.60 2.46
C LEU A 30 11.76 -2.57 3.50
N THR A 31 13.04 -2.58 3.80
CA THR A 31 13.68 -1.62 4.72
C THR A 31 14.08 -0.35 3.99
N ALA A 32 14.16 0.74 4.73
CA ALA A 32 14.50 2.11 4.38
C ALA A 32 13.36 2.90 3.72
N CYS A 33 13.31 4.17 4.08
CA CYS A 33 12.40 5.17 3.50
C CYS A 33 13.13 6.51 3.41
N ASN A 34 12.89 7.24 2.33
CA ASN A 34 13.41 8.59 2.12
C ASN A 34 12.49 9.69 2.68
N LEU A 35 11.36 9.29 3.28
CA LEU A 35 10.39 10.19 3.90
C LEU A 35 10.33 9.97 5.42
N ARG A 36 9.79 10.97 6.13
CA ARG A 36 9.59 10.94 7.59
C ARG A 36 8.21 11.52 7.92
N CYS A 37 7.18 10.92 7.33
CA CYS A 37 5.80 11.38 7.50
C CYS A 37 5.41 11.43 8.99
N SER A 38 4.67 12.47 9.38
CA SER A 38 4.28 12.72 10.78
C SER A 38 3.45 11.58 11.40
N TYR A 39 2.76 10.81 10.57
CA TYR A 39 1.85 9.73 10.96
C TYR A 39 2.37 8.32 10.59
N CYS A 40 3.69 8.19 10.32
CA CYS A 40 4.24 6.90 9.91
C CYS A 40 4.18 5.88 11.06
N ASP A 41 3.41 4.83 10.88
CA ASP A 41 3.21 3.74 11.83
C ASP A 41 4.20 2.60 11.68
N THR A 42 5.02 2.65 10.64
CA THR A 42 6.03 1.64 10.29
C THR A 42 7.46 2.17 10.36
N ALA A 43 7.73 3.11 11.29
CA ALA A 43 9.06 3.70 11.47
C ALA A 43 10.16 2.64 11.76
N TYR A 44 9.79 1.50 12.35
CA TYR A 44 10.70 0.37 12.55
C TYR A 44 11.32 -0.15 11.24
N ALA A 45 10.62 0.00 10.12
CA ALA A 45 11.13 -0.40 8.81
C ALA A 45 12.18 0.58 8.24
N PHE A 46 12.51 1.67 8.93
CA PHE A 46 13.55 2.59 8.43
C PHE A 46 14.95 1.99 8.49
N ALA A 47 15.24 1.15 9.48
CA ALA A 47 16.57 0.63 9.73
C ALA A 47 16.64 -0.88 10.00
N GLU A 48 15.57 -1.48 10.52
CA GLU A 48 15.54 -2.92 10.79
C GLU A 48 15.41 -3.71 9.46
N GLY A 49 16.14 -4.82 9.34
CA GLY A 49 15.99 -5.69 8.17
C GLY A 49 17.16 -6.63 7.95
N GLU A 50 16.91 -7.67 7.16
CA GLU A 50 17.88 -8.69 6.79
C GLU A 50 18.10 -8.69 5.27
N ARG A 51 19.34 -8.88 4.85
CA ARG A 51 19.69 -8.97 3.43
C ARG A 51 19.31 -10.36 2.89
N LYS A 52 18.39 -10.39 1.92
CA LYS A 52 17.92 -11.61 1.26
C LYS A 52 18.12 -11.49 -0.25
N SER A 53 18.50 -12.59 -0.89
CA SER A 53 18.51 -12.70 -2.36
C SER A 53 17.07 -12.68 -2.88
N LEU A 54 16.87 -12.34 -4.16
CA LEU A 54 15.54 -12.40 -4.78
C LEU A 54 14.97 -13.81 -4.72
N TRP A 55 15.82 -14.84 -4.86
CA TRP A 55 15.39 -16.23 -4.75
C TRP A 55 14.85 -16.59 -3.37
N GLU A 56 15.52 -16.18 -2.29
CA GLU A 56 15.03 -16.42 -0.92
C GLU A 56 13.68 -15.75 -0.66
N VAL A 57 13.49 -14.53 -1.16
CA VAL A 57 12.19 -13.83 -1.04
C VAL A 57 11.10 -14.57 -1.82
N GLN A 58 11.37 -14.97 -3.06
CA GLN A 58 10.44 -15.76 -3.90
C GLN A 58 10.09 -17.12 -3.25
N ALA A 59 11.09 -17.81 -2.70
CA ALA A 59 10.88 -19.10 -2.03
C ALA A 59 9.95 -18.93 -0.81
N GLU A 60 10.12 -17.86 -0.02
CA GLU A 60 9.27 -17.60 1.14
C GLU A 60 7.84 -17.22 0.72
N VAL A 61 7.67 -16.40 -0.33
CA VAL A 61 6.36 -16.08 -0.90
C VAL A 61 5.63 -17.34 -1.35
N LYS A 62 6.32 -18.25 -2.06
CA LYS A 62 5.75 -19.54 -2.50
C LYS A 62 5.33 -20.41 -1.32
N ARG A 63 6.18 -20.52 -0.31
CA ARG A 63 5.87 -21.28 0.91
C ARG A 63 4.59 -20.78 1.58
N LEU A 64 4.43 -19.47 1.70
CA LEU A 64 3.22 -18.87 2.29
C LEU A 64 1.98 -19.04 1.39
N ALA A 65 2.15 -19.20 0.08
CA ALA A 65 1.06 -19.40 -0.86
C ALA A 65 0.60 -20.87 -0.98
N GLU A 66 1.43 -21.86 -0.62
CA GLU A 66 1.14 -23.29 -0.76
C GLU A 66 -0.26 -23.72 -0.25
N PRO A 67 -0.75 -23.27 0.92
CA PRO A 67 -2.07 -23.69 1.40
C PRO A 67 -3.20 -23.26 0.45
N PHE A 68 -3.06 -22.13 -0.23
CA PHE A 68 -4.05 -21.62 -1.18
C PHE A 68 -3.99 -22.36 -2.51
N ASP A 69 -2.78 -22.67 -3.02
CA ASP A 69 -2.60 -23.45 -4.24
C ASP A 69 -3.18 -24.86 -4.08
N GLY A 70 -3.00 -25.50 -2.93
CA GLY A 70 -3.59 -26.79 -2.59
C GLY A 70 -5.12 -26.75 -2.58
N ALA A 71 -5.72 -25.73 -1.96
CA ALA A 71 -7.15 -25.55 -1.90
C ALA A 71 -7.78 -25.28 -3.28
N GLN A 72 -7.09 -24.53 -4.14
CA GLN A 72 -7.52 -24.26 -5.52
C GLN A 72 -7.49 -25.53 -6.39
N ARG A 73 -6.45 -26.37 -6.26
CA ARG A 73 -6.34 -27.66 -6.97
C ARG A 73 -7.44 -28.63 -6.55
N ALA A 74 -7.68 -28.77 -5.25
CA ALA A 74 -8.71 -29.66 -4.74
C ALA A 74 -10.13 -29.28 -5.26
N LYS A 75 -10.44 -27.98 -5.33
CA LYS A 75 -11.72 -27.50 -5.90
C LYS A 75 -11.83 -27.78 -7.40
N ALA A 76 -10.75 -27.64 -8.15
CA ALA A 76 -10.72 -27.95 -9.57
C ALA A 76 -10.95 -29.45 -9.84
N GLU A 77 -10.36 -30.33 -9.00
CA GLU A 77 -10.54 -31.79 -9.09
C GLU A 77 -11.96 -32.23 -8.72
N GLU A 78 -12.63 -31.53 -7.78
CA GLU A 78 -14.02 -31.83 -7.41
C GLU A 78 -15.06 -31.36 -8.43
N GLY A 79 -14.64 -30.76 -9.56
CA GLY A 79 -15.55 -30.25 -10.61
C GLY A 79 -16.47 -29.10 -10.13
N ARG A 80 -16.22 -28.58 -8.96
CA ARG A 80 -16.87 -27.36 -8.48
C ARG A 80 -16.27 -26.20 -9.21
N GLY A 81 -16.93 -25.75 -10.27
CA GLY A 81 -16.55 -24.54 -10.99
C GLY A 81 -16.22 -23.44 -10.00
N ASP A 82 -15.15 -22.75 -10.28
CA ASP A 82 -14.55 -21.73 -9.42
C ASP A 82 -15.44 -20.47 -9.28
N ASP A 83 -16.60 -20.63 -8.63
CA ASP A 83 -17.50 -19.51 -8.31
C ASP A 83 -17.02 -18.70 -7.10
N THR A 84 -15.94 -19.13 -6.41
CA THR A 84 -15.42 -18.45 -5.21
C THR A 84 -13.96 -18.02 -5.30
N ALA A 85 -13.17 -18.67 -6.17
CA ALA A 85 -11.89 -18.11 -6.55
C ALA A 85 -12.18 -17.12 -7.65
N VAL A 86 -12.67 -15.95 -7.25
CA VAL A 86 -12.45 -14.87 -8.16
C VAL A 86 -13.60 -14.47 -9.08
N ALA A 87 -14.64 -13.99 -8.52
CA ALA A 87 -15.40 -12.94 -9.21
C ALA A 87 -14.51 -11.72 -9.62
N SER A 88 -13.22 -11.73 -9.26
CA SER A 88 -12.25 -10.64 -9.48
C SER A 88 -11.09 -10.96 -10.42
N GLY A 89 -10.89 -12.20 -10.90
CA GLY A 89 -9.77 -12.55 -11.79
C GLY A 89 -8.36 -12.48 -11.13
N HIS A 90 -8.26 -12.53 -9.78
CA HIS A 90 -6.98 -12.43 -9.08
C HIS A 90 -6.56 -13.76 -8.46
N ARG A 91 -5.28 -14.13 -8.60
CA ARG A 91 -4.71 -15.25 -7.87
C ARG A 91 -4.52 -14.88 -6.41
N LEU A 92 -5.02 -15.71 -5.49
CA LEU A 92 -4.81 -15.56 -4.05
C LEU A 92 -3.75 -16.56 -3.54
N PRO A 93 -3.00 -16.19 -2.48
CA PRO A 93 -3.02 -14.86 -1.89
C PRO A 93 -2.43 -13.80 -2.84
N LEU A 94 -2.79 -12.53 -2.65
CA LEU A 94 -2.12 -11.41 -3.30
C LEU A 94 -0.68 -11.34 -2.79
N VAL A 95 0.21 -10.66 -3.51
CA VAL A 95 1.55 -10.33 -3.00
C VAL A 95 1.74 -8.82 -3.06
N GLU A 96 1.99 -8.18 -1.92
CA GLU A 96 2.23 -6.74 -1.85
C GLU A 96 3.66 -6.42 -1.46
N LEU A 97 4.36 -5.67 -2.31
CA LEU A 97 5.59 -5.01 -1.93
C LEU A 97 5.26 -3.67 -1.28
N THR A 98 5.66 -3.53 -0.04
CA THR A 98 5.45 -2.35 0.80
C THR A 98 6.69 -2.08 1.64
N GLY A 99 6.59 -1.29 2.67
CA GLY A 99 7.67 -1.14 3.64
C GLY A 99 7.90 0.29 4.05
N GLY A 100 9.17 0.72 4.04
CA GLY A 100 9.48 2.14 4.00
C GLY A 100 9.11 2.69 2.62
N GLU A 101 10.02 2.58 1.66
CA GLU A 101 9.76 2.88 0.24
C GLU A 101 10.40 1.79 -0.63
N PRO A 102 9.61 0.89 -1.24
CA PRO A 102 10.16 -0.22 -2.03
C PRO A 102 11.06 0.23 -3.18
N LEU A 103 10.71 1.33 -3.86
CA LEU A 103 11.44 1.81 -5.04
C LEU A 103 12.81 2.40 -4.72
N LEU A 104 13.20 2.55 -3.46
CA LEU A 104 14.59 2.84 -3.07
C LEU A 104 15.54 1.70 -3.41
N GLN A 105 15.05 0.48 -3.42
CA GLN A 105 15.84 -0.72 -3.69
C GLN A 105 15.55 -1.21 -5.12
N LYS A 106 16.47 -0.94 -6.06
CA LYS A 106 16.28 -1.26 -7.49
C LYS A 106 15.90 -2.72 -7.77
N GLY A 107 16.36 -3.65 -6.92
CA GLY A 107 16.01 -5.07 -7.02
C GLY A 107 14.53 -5.35 -6.86
N CYS A 108 13.73 -4.44 -6.26
CA CYS A 108 12.28 -4.63 -6.12
C CYS A 108 11.58 -4.72 -7.48
N LEU A 109 12.06 -4.01 -8.51
CA LEU A 109 11.48 -4.07 -9.87
C LEU A 109 11.59 -5.47 -10.45
N ARG A 110 12.75 -6.12 -10.27
CA ARG A 110 12.97 -7.50 -10.73
C ARG A 110 12.17 -8.51 -9.91
N LEU A 111 12.05 -8.30 -8.61
CA LEU A 111 11.22 -9.15 -7.76
C LEU A 111 9.76 -9.10 -8.20
N MET A 112 9.20 -7.91 -8.40
CA MET A 112 7.82 -7.74 -8.87
C MET A 112 7.58 -8.44 -10.21
N MET A 113 8.48 -8.24 -11.17
CA MET A 113 8.41 -8.89 -12.49
C MET A 113 8.42 -10.42 -12.35
N ALA A 114 9.34 -10.99 -11.56
CA ALA A 114 9.43 -12.42 -11.34
C ALA A 114 8.18 -13.01 -10.67
N LEU A 115 7.60 -12.31 -9.68
CA LEU A 115 6.35 -12.73 -9.06
C LEU A 115 5.17 -12.68 -10.05
N CYS A 116 5.11 -11.66 -10.91
CA CYS A 116 4.13 -11.62 -12.00
C CYS A 116 4.33 -12.77 -13.00
N ASP A 117 5.57 -13.12 -13.34
CA ASP A 117 5.90 -14.26 -14.23
C ASP A 117 5.45 -15.60 -13.63
N GLU A 118 5.46 -15.71 -12.30
CA GLU A 118 4.93 -16.86 -11.56
C GLU A 118 3.40 -16.84 -11.41
N GLY A 119 2.72 -15.85 -11.97
CA GLY A 119 1.28 -15.72 -12.00
C GLY A 119 0.65 -15.12 -10.74
N PHE A 120 1.43 -14.53 -9.83
CA PHE A 120 0.87 -13.81 -8.69
C PHE A 120 0.22 -12.50 -9.11
N THR A 121 -0.84 -12.09 -8.40
CA THR A 121 -1.35 -10.72 -8.46
C THR A 121 -0.49 -9.86 -7.54
N VAL A 122 0.35 -9.01 -8.13
CA VAL A 122 1.34 -8.21 -7.41
C VAL A 122 0.85 -6.78 -7.22
N LEU A 123 0.90 -6.31 -5.97
CA LEU A 123 0.62 -4.94 -5.57
C LEU A 123 1.94 -4.24 -5.21
N LEU A 124 2.00 -2.95 -5.47
CA LEU A 124 3.08 -2.05 -5.01
C LEU A 124 2.47 -0.88 -4.27
N GLU A 125 2.71 -0.80 -2.98
CA GLU A 125 2.44 0.41 -2.20
C GLU A 125 3.68 1.30 -2.20
N THR A 126 3.56 2.51 -2.75
CA THR A 126 4.66 3.49 -2.87
C THR A 126 4.22 4.87 -2.46
N SER A 127 5.15 5.63 -1.89
CA SER A 127 4.94 7.04 -1.53
C SER A 127 4.77 7.98 -2.73
N GLY A 128 5.01 7.51 -3.95
CA GLY A 128 5.00 8.35 -5.15
C GLY A 128 6.16 9.36 -5.24
N ALA A 129 7.14 9.31 -4.34
CA ALA A 129 8.31 10.19 -4.36
C ALA A 129 9.40 9.73 -5.33
N HIS A 130 9.32 8.51 -5.83
CA HIS A 130 10.22 7.93 -6.83
C HIS A 130 9.52 7.76 -8.18
N ASP A 131 10.32 7.64 -9.23
CA ASP A 131 9.83 7.36 -10.57
C ASP A 131 9.21 5.95 -10.63
N ILE A 132 7.96 5.85 -11.07
CA ILE A 132 7.24 4.58 -11.21
C ILE A 132 7.21 4.05 -12.65
N ALA A 133 7.83 4.76 -13.61
CA ALA A 133 7.78 4.42 -15.03
C ALA A 133 8.34 3.01 -15.34
N ALA A 134 9.36 2.57 -14.56
CA ALA A 134 10.01 1.28 -14.75
C ALA A 134 9.29 0.10 -14.06
N VAL A 135 8.19 0.34 -13.36
CA VAL A 135 7.39 -0.71 -12.71
C VAL A 135 6.68 -1.54 -13.79
N ASP A 136 6.79 -2.87 -13.70
CA ASP A 136 6.12 -3.78 -14.65
C ASP A 136 4.63 -3.44 -14.79
N PRO A 137 4.07 -3.34 -16.01
CA PRO A 137 2.69 -2.94 -16.23
C PRO A 137 1.64 -3.91 -15.65
N ARG A 138 2.00 -5.12 -15.30
CA ARG A 138 1.11 -6.09 -14.62
C ARG A 138 0.90 -5.78 -13.14
N VAL A 139 1.86 -5.07 -12.53
CA VAL A 139 1.78 -4.66 -11.11
C VAL A 139 0.68 -3.62 -10.93
N ARG A 140 -0.11 -3.77 -9.86
CA ARG A 140 -1.11 -2.81 -9.40
C ARG A 140 -0.44 -1.83 -8.46
N ARG A 141 -0.37 -0.56 -8.83
CA ARG A 141 0.27 0.48 -8.04
C ARG A 141 -0.75 1.14 -7.13
N ILE A 142 -0.45 1.22 -5.86
CA ILE A 142 -1.17 2.00 -4.86
C ILE A 142 -0.26 3.17 -4.52
N MET A 143 -0.47 4.29 -5.20
CA MET A 143 0.40 5.47 -5.05
C MET A 143 -0.18 6.45 -4.03
N ASP A 144 0.54 6.65 -2.94
CA ASP A 144 0.16 7.53 -1.85
C ASP A 144 0.63 8.96 -2.13
N LEU A 145 -0.27 9.84 -2.55
CA LEU A 145 -0.02 11.27 -2.65
C LEU A 145 -0.01 11.89 -1.25
N LYS A 146 1.18 12.29 -0.80
CA LYS A 146 1.39 12.80 0.55
C LYS A 146 0.69 14.13 0.76
N CYS A 147 -0.24 14.14 1.72
CA CYS A 147 -1.00 15.32 2.13
C CYS A 147 -0.16 16.26 3.01
N PRO A 148 -0.56 17.53 3.19
CA PRO A 148 0.18 18.53 3.97
C PRO A 148 0.57 18.09 5.38
N SER A 149 -0.33 17.42 6.12
CA SER A 149 -0.07 16.99 7.49
C SER A 149 1.09 16.01 7.61
N SER A 150 1.40 15.27 6.53
CA SER A 150 2.56 14.37 6.49
C SER A 150 3.89 15.09 6.69
N GLY A 151 3.95 16.41 6.37
CA GLY A 151 5.19 17.17 6.26
C GLY A 151 6.05 16.83 5.03
N GLU A 152 5.54 15.96 4.13
CA GLU A 152 6.27 15.46 2.95
C GLU A 152 5.61 15.82 1.60
N VAL A 153 4.62 16.71 1.60
CA VAL A 153 3.86 17.11 0.39
C VAL A 153 4.76 17.55 -0.76
N ALA A 154 5.87 18.21 -0.48
CA ALA A 154 6.83 18.67 -1.48
C ALA A 154 7.63 17.52 -2.15
N ARG A 155 7.49 16.29 -1.65
CA ARG A 155 8.13 15.10 -2.19
C ARG A 155 7.27 14.37 -3.23
N ASN A 156 6.01 14.77 -3.40
CA ASN A 156 5.14 14.21 -4.44
C ASN A 156 5.73 14.49 -5.83
N ARG A 157 5.92 13.41 -6.58
CA ARG A 157 6.36 13.50 -7.98
C ARG A 157 5.13 13.38 -8.89
N LEU A 158 4.57 14.55 -9.27
CA LEU A 158 3.32 14.59 -10.04
C LEU A 158 3.47 14.03 -11.47
N GLU A 159 4.69 13.97 -12.00
CA GLU A 159 5.00 13.31 -13.27
C GLU A 159 4.59 11.82 -13.25
N ASN A 160 4.51 11.20 -12.08
CA ASN A 160 4.05 9.82 -11.94
C ASN A 160 2.59 9.62 -12.38
N LEU A 161 1.75 10.66 -12.34
CA LEU A 161 0.34 10.57 -12.73
C LEU A 161 0.15 10.08 -14.17
N GLN A 162 1.07 10.41 -15.09
CA GLN A 162 1.03 9.95 -16.48
C GLN A 162 1.30 8.46 -16.66
N HIS A 163 1.88 7.79 -15.64
CA HIS A 163 2.22 6.37 -15.66
C HIS A 163 1.15 5.50 -14.99
N LEU A 164 0.17 6.11 -14.33
CA LEU A 164 -0.94 5.38 -13.71
C LEU A 164 -1.96 4.94 -14.77
N LYS A 165 -2.61 3.84 -14.50
CA LYS A 165 -3.65 3.23 -15.33
C LYS A 165 -4.90 2.96 -14.48
N GLN A 166 -6.02 2.68 -15.15
CA GLN A 166 -7.32 2.47 -14.48
C GLN A 166 -7.32 1.36 -13.41
N THR A 167 -6.34 0.46 -13.48
CA THR A 167 -6.19 -0.64 -12.53
C THR A 167 -5.26 -0.31 -11.36
N ASP A 168 -4.65 0.87 -11.35
CA ASP A 168 -3.87 1.40 -10.23
C ASP A 168 -4.78 2.17 -9.27
N GLU A 169 -4.23 2.73 -8.21
CA GLU A 169 -4.97 3.48 -7.19
C GLU A 169 -4.16 4.69 -6.74
N ILE A 170 -4.87 5.78 -6.43
CA ILE A 170 -4.27 6.94 -5.75
C ILE A 170 -4.83 6.99 -4.33
N LYS A 171 -3.93 6.97 -3.34
CA LYS A 171 -4.28 7.06 -1.92
C LYS A 171 -3.92 8.43 -1.35
N PHE A 172 -4.83 8.99 -0.58
CA PHE A 172 -4.63 10.16 0.28
C PHE A 172 -4.80 9.74 1.73
N VAL A 173 -3.74 9.91 2.52
CA VAL A 173 -3.81 9.66 3.98
C VAL A 173 -4.16 10.99 4.66
N VAL A 174 -5.39 11.08 5.16
CA VAL A 174 -6.03 12.32 5.61
C VAL A 174 -6.10 12.35 7.14
N GLY A 175 -5.35 13.26 7.75
CA GLY A 175 -5.31 13.49 9.20
C GLY A 175 -5.90 14.81 9.65
N THR A 176 -6.06 15.75 8.71
CA THR A 176 -6.51 17.13 9.01
C THR A 176 -7.53 17.61 7.99
N ARG A 177 -8.25 18.70 8.32
CA ARG A 177 -9.17 19.37 7.38
C ARG A 177 -8.41 19.94 6.18
N GLU A 178 -7.21 20.42 6.42
CA GLU A 178 -6.31 20.96 5.38
C GLU A 178 -5.86 19.88 4.40
N ASP A 179 -5.64 18.63 4.86
CA ASP A 179 -5.38 17.50 3.98
C ASP A 179 -6.56 17.22 3.07
N TYR A 180 -7.78 17.24 3.64
CA TYR A 180 -8.99 17.01 2.87
C TYR A 180 -9.17 18.06 1.77
N GLU A 181 -9.03 19.34 2.10
CA GLU A 181 -9.18 20.42 1.12
C GLU A 181 -8.07 20.40 0.05
N TRP A 182 -6.83 20.07 0.44
CA TRP A 182 -5.73 19.88 -0.49
C TRP A 182 -6.00 18.70 -1.44
N ALA A 183 -6.41 17.54 -0.91
CA ALA A 183 -6.73 16.37 -1.72
C ALA A 183 -7.86 16.68 -2.73
N ARG A 184 -8.89 17.40 -2.31
CA ARG A 184 -9.99 17.88 -3.18
C ARG A 184 -9.47 18.73 -4.33
N GLN A 185 -8.57 19.68 -4.04
CA GLN A 185 -7.94 20.54 -5.06
C GLN A 185 -7.10 19.72 -6.04
N MET A 186 -6.31 18.75 -5.54
CA MET A 186 -5.53 17.84 -6.38
C MET A 186 -6.42 17.00 -7.31
N ILE A 187 -7.51 16.46 -6.79
CA ILE A 187 -8.49 15.67 -7.57
C ILE A 187 -9.07 16.51 -8.70
N ALA A 188 -9.51 17.72 -8.42
CA ALA A 188 -10.10 18.61 -9.39
C ALA A 188 -9.07 19.12 -10.41
N GLY A 189 -7.93 19.62 -9.93
CA GLY A 189 -6.89 20.22 -10.77
C GLY A 189 -6.24 19.27 -11.75
N HIS A 190 -6.03 18.01 -11.32
CA HIS A 190 -5.40 16.97 -12.15
C HIS A 190 -6.41 15.93 -12.70
N LYS A 191 -7.72 16.12 -12.45
CA LYS A 191 -8.78 15.20 -12.89
C LYS A 191 -8.52 13.74 -12.49
N LEU A 192 -8.02 13.54 -11.25
CA LEU A 192 -7.52 12.24 -10.81
C LEU A 192 -8.58 11.13 -10.86
N GLY A 193 -9.86 11.45 -10.64
CA GLY A 193 -10.95 10.48 -10.66
C GLY A 193 -11.21 9.80 -11.99
N VAL A 194 -10.64 10.30 -13.11
CA VAL A 194 -10.71 9.63 -14.42
C VAL A 194 -9.48 8.75 -14.70
N ILE A 195 -8.43 8.87 -13.90
CA ILE A 195 -7.20 8.08 -14.05
C ILE A 195 -7.40 6.69 -13.45
N CYS A 196 -7.76 6.63 -12.17
CA CYS A 196 -7.92 5.39 -11.41
C CYS A 196 -8.76 5.63 -10.14
N PRO A 197 -9.16 4.57 -9.40
CA PRO A 197 -9.81 4.68 -8.10
C PRO A 197 -9.05 5.58 -7.13
N LEU A 198 -9.79 6.39 -6.38
CA LEU A 198 -9.27 7.29 -5.35
C LEU A 198 -9.63 6.75 -3.96
N LEU A 199 -8.67 6.76 -3.05
CA LEU A 199 -8.80 6.25 -1.70
C LEU A 199 -8.52 7.36 -0.69
N PHE A 200 -9.42 7.55 0.27
CA PHE A 200 -9.23 8.43 1.41
C PHE A 200 -9.07 7.58 2.66
N SER A 201 -7.83 7.39 3.08
CA SER A 201 -7.48 6.63 4.27
C SER A 201 -7.37 7.59 5.46
N TRP A 202 -8.21 7.38 6.47
CA TRP A 202 -8.13 8.19 7.69
C TRP A 202 -6.90 7.84 8.50
N VAL A 203 -6.13 8.84 8.93
CA VAL A 203 -4.96 8.68 9.80
C VAL A 203 -5.38 8.08 11.13
N HIS A 204 -4.94 6.84 11.40
CA HIS A 204 -5.07 6.27 12.73
C HIS A 204 -4.01 6.90 13.66
N PRO A 205 -4.37 7.42 14.85
CA PRO A 205 -3.41 7.97 15.80
C PRO A 205 -2.33 6.94 16.15
N LEU A 206 -1.08 7.39 16.17
CA LEU A 206 0.04 6.53 16.56
C LEU A 206 -0.06 6.14 18.04
N ALA A 207 0.08 4.85 18.34
CA ALA A 207 0.30 4.39 19.70
C ALA A 207 1.66 4.89 20.23
N PRO A 208 1.84 5.02 21.55
CA PRO A 208 3.12 5.49 22.12
C PRO A 208 4.34 4.71 21.61
N ALA A 209 4.20 3.40 21.39
CA ALA A 209 5.27 2.54 20.90
C ALA A 209 5.63 2.76 19.41
N GLN A 210 4.76 3.42 18.65
CA GLN A 210 4.97 3.75 17.23
C GLN A 210 5.57 5.14 17.03
N GLN A 211 5.65 5.94 18.08
CA GLN A 211 6.24 7.28 18.01
C GLN A 211 7.75 7.19 17.88
N ASP A 212 8.27 7.70 16.77
CA ASP A 212 9.72 7.74 16.49
C ASP A 212 10.18 9.19 16.41
N GLY A 213 11.31 9.49 17.04
CA GLY A 213 11.86 10.84 17.12
C GLY A 213 12.32 11.42 15.77
N SER A 214 12.47 10.59 14.74
CA SER A 214 12.82 11.03 13.38
C SER A 214 11.62 11.52 12.56
N LEU A 215 10.38 11.23 13.00
CA LEU A 215 9.18 11.63 12.30
C LEU A 215 9.02 13.15 12.31
N LYS A 216 8.53 13.71 11.22
CA LYS A 216 8.17 15.11 11.16
C LYS A 216 6.99 15.42 12.08
N ARG A 217 6.89 16.67 12.49
CA ARG A 217 5.70 17.17 13.19
C ARG A 217 4.65 17.60 12.17
N ILE A 218 3.39 17.47 12.54
CA ILE A 218 2.30 18.06 11.77
C ILE A 218 2.55 19.58 11.70
N PRO A 219 2.50 20.20 10.52
CA PRO A 219 2.68 21.65 10.37
C PRO A 219 1.70 22.43 11.23
N GLN A 220 2.13 23.60 11.73
CA GLN A 220 1.28 24.46 12.54
C GLN A 220 0.04 24.95 11.77
N GLY A 221 -1.05 25.18 12.48
CA GLY A 221 -2.30 25.71 11.91
C GLY A 221 -3.19 24.65 11.26
N GLN A 222 -2.84 23.37 11.36
CA GLN A 222 -3.68 22.31 10.86
C GLN A 222 -4.66 21.79 11.92
N THR A 223 -5.87 21.47 11.48
CA THR A 223 -7.00 21.07 12.33
C THR A 223 -7.26 19.57 12.15
N PRO A 224 -7.12 18.74 13.19
CA PRO A 224 -7.43 17.30 13.09
C PRO A 224 -8.84 17.05 12.57
N ILE A 225 -9.01 16.01 11.74
CA ILE A 225 -10.30 15.57 11.22
C ILE A 225 -10.66 14.21 11.83
N SER A 226 -11.89 14.06 12.30
CA SER A 226 -12.37 12.77 12.79
C SER A 226 -12.78 11.85 11.63
N ARG A 227 -12.83 10.52 11.89
CA ARG A 227 -13.33 9.53 10.94
C ARG A 227 -14.72 9.87 10.41
N ARG A 228 -15.60 10.27 11.32
CA ARG A 228 -16.98 10.64 11.03
C ARG A 228 -17.02 11.89 10.13
N GLU A 229 -16.30 12.93 10.51
CA GLU A 229 -16.25 14.17 9.74
C GLU A 229 -15.71 13.95 8.32
N LEU A 230 -14.64 13.14 8.17
CA LEU A 230 -14.09 12.80 6.87
C LEU A 230 -15.14 12.09 5.99
N ALA A 231 -15.84 11.12 6.55
CA ALA A 231 -16.89 10.40 5.81
C ALA A 231 -18.05 11.32 5.40
N GLU A 232 -18.52 12.18 6.34
CA GLU A 232 -19.59 13.15 6.07
C GLU A 232 -19.18 14.16 4.97
N LYS A 233 -17.92 14.63 4.97
CA LYS A 233 -17.40 15.54 3.94
C LYS A 233 -17.32 14.86 2.56
N ILE A 234 -16.85 13.63 2.47
CA ILE A 234 -16.82 12.87 1.21
C ILE A 234 -18.23 12.77 0.61
N ILE A 235 -19.23 12.47 1.44
CA ILE A 235 -20.63 12.36 1.03
C ILE A 235 -21.19 13.71 0.60
N ALA A 236 -21.00 14.75 1.43
CA ALA A 236 -21.53 16.08 1.19
C ALA A 236 -20.98 16.72 -0.10
N ASP A 237 -19.69 16.49 -0.38
CA ASP A 237 -19.00 17.03 -1.56
C ASP A 237 -19.13 16.10 -2.78
N ALA A 238 -19.87 14.98 -2.68
CA ALA A 238 -20.02 13.96 -3.73
C ALA A 238 -18.69 13.56 -4.38
N LEU A 239 -17.63 13.42 -3.56
CA LEU A 239 -16.30 13.08 -4.08
C LEU A 239 -16.28 11.66 -4.64
N PRO A 240 -15.67 11.44 -5.82
CA PRO A 240 -15.52 10.10 -6.40
C PRO A 240 -14.40 9.31 -5.71
N ALA A 241 -14.41 9.27 -4.38
CA ALA A 241 -13.38 8.65 -3.56
C ALA A 241 -13.98 7.62 -2.60
N ARG A 242 -13.22 6.56 -2.33
CA ARG A 242 -13.58 5.54 -1.34
C ARG A 242 -13.01 5.94 0.01
N PHE A 243 -13.87 6.05 1.02
CA PHE A 243 -13.42 6.13 2.40
C PHE A 243 -12.83 4.80 2.84
N GLN A 244 -11.67 4.82 3.47
CA GLN A 244 -11.02 3.62 3.98
C GLN A 244 -10.61 3.77 5.45
N LEU A 245 -10.74 2.66 6.17
CA LEU A 245 -10.06 2.41 7.43
C LEU A 245 -8.95 1.39 7.18
N GLN A 246 -7.91 1.46 7.99
CA GLN A 246 -6.90 0.42 8.07
C GLN A 246 -7.52 -0.75 8.86
N ILE A 247 -8.17 -1.71 8.14
CA ILE A 247 -8.98 -2.74 8.81
C ILE A 247 -8.14 -3.67 9.69
N HIS A 248 -6.85 -3.87 9.37
CA HIS A 248 -5.94 -4.61 10.25
C HIS A 248 -5.85 -3.97 11.64
N LYS A 249 -5.90 -2.64 11.77
CA LYS A 249 -5.91 -1.93 13.07
C LYS A 249 -7.26 -1.97 13.79
N VAL A 250 -8.31 -2.49 13.14
CA VAL A 250 -9.61 -2.77 13.77
C VAL A 250 -9.67 -4.20 14.30
N ILE A 251 -8.97 -5.13 13.61
CA ILE A 251 -8.96 -6.56 13.93
C ILE A 251 -7.90 -6.87 15.00
N TRP A 252 -6.70 -6.29 14.87
CA TRP A 252 -5.57 -6.51 15.76
C TRP A 252 -5.14 -5.22 16.46
N PRO A 253 -4.37 -5.30 17.55
CA PRO A 253 -3.75 -4.11 18.15
C PRO A 253 -2.98 -3.29 17.11
N ALA A 254 -3.14 -1.97 17.14
CA ALA A 254 -2.62 -1.08 16.09
C ALA A 254 -1.08 -1.12 15.96
N GLU A 255 -0.37 -1.54 17.03
CA GLU A 255 1.09 -1.68 17.08
C GLU A 255 1.59 -3.09 16.74
N GLN A 256 0.69 -4.04 16.50
CA GLN A 256 1.06 -5.42 16.19
C GLN A 256 1.72 -5.51 14.81
N ARG A 257 2.88 -6.17 14.75
CA ARG A 257 3.61 -6.45 13.51
C ARG A 257 3.19 -7.80 12.92
N GLY A 258 3.35 -7.97 11.62
CA GLY A 258 3.08 -9.24 10.93
C GLY A 258 1.59 -9.58 10.78
N VAL A 259 0.69 -8.58 10.81
CA VAL A 259 -0.76 -8.73 10.69
C VAL A 259 -1.36 -7.79 9.68
#